data_7ff22cf05de20d2b9b5740f8a23b5d9c
#
_entry.id   7ff22cf05de20d2b9b5740f8a23b5d9c
#
_cell.length_a   1.000
_cell.length_b   1.000
_cell.length_c   1.000
_cell.angle_alpha   90.00
_cell.angle_beta   90.00
_cell.angle_gamma   90.00
#
_symmetry.space_group_name_H-M   'P 1'
#
loop_
_entity.id
_entity.type
_entity.pdbx_description
1 polymer ?
#
loop_
_entity_poly.entity_id
_entity_poly.type
_entity_poly.pdbx_seq_one_letter_code
_entity_poly.pdbx_strand_id
1 'polypeptide(L)'
;MRYELTKPEDYRRTKEKVPIAYIPWGAHEWHGVHNPLGLDTLKAHAQCQALCAETGGVVFPPVYCGFDTMKTYKGFDCTLEFSRECVKQLAREYLRNLADEGFKVIVIMMGHYGGEHQKAIQEVVAEFNGSQNACIAWAFPDYEPTKDEGFPGDHAGASETSLMLHFHPELVDLSRLAQDREPTIEEDGIGGLDPRTNASAERGREGLRILVKNAVPRILELLRRR
;
A
#
# COMPACT_ATOMS: atom_id res chain seq x y z
N MET A 1 9.82 12.88 2.46
CA MET A 1 11.24 12.54 2.15
C MET A 1 11.37 11.04 1.91
N ARG A 2 12.23 10.58 0.98
CA ARG A 2 12.49 9.14 0.73
C ARG A 2 13.76 8.73 1.46
N TYR A 3 13.65 7.73 2.35
CA TYR A 3 14.76 7.26 3.21
C TYR A 3 16.01 6.89 2.41
N GLU A 4 15.88 6.05 1.40
CA GLU A 4 16.98 5.47 0.62
C GLU A 4 17.75 6.49 -0.25
N LEU A 5 17.22 7.70 -0.40
CA LEU A 5 17.84 8.80 -1.13
C LEU A 5 18.39 9.90 -0.20
N THR A 6 18.27 9.70 1.11
CA THR A 6 18.50 10.75 2.10
C THR A 6 19.84 10.55 2.84
N LYS A 7 20.54 11.64 3.11
CA LYS A 7 21.77 11.63 3.91
C LYS A 7 21.43 11.66 5.41
N PRO A 8 22.30 11.11 6.29
CA PRO A 8 22.01 10.99 7.72
C PRO A 8 21.61 12.29 8.43
N GLU A 9 22.21 13.42 8.09
CA GLU A 9 21.86 14.72 8.70
C GLU A 9 20.47 15.21 8.30
N ASP A 10 20.11 15.05 7.01
CA ASP A 10 18.78 15.43 6.52
C ASP A 10 17.70 14.52 7.09
N TYR A 11 18.01 13.24 7.25
CA TYR A 11 17.14 12.27 7.92
C TYR A 11 16.87 12.66 9.37
N ARG A 12 17.92 12.94 10.16
CA ARG A 12 17.77 13.36 11.56
C ARG A 12 16.93 14.61 11.68
N ARG A 13 17.24 15.65 10.90
CA ARG A 13 16.50 16.93 10.87
C ARG A 13 15.02 16.74 10.53
N THR A 14 14.72 15.89 9.52
CA THR A 14 13.34 15.63 9.12
C THR A 14 12.59 14.88 10.21
N LYS A 15 13.19 13.84 10.79
CA LYS A 15 12.61 13.05 11.88
C LYS A 15 12.36 13.88 13.13
N GLU A 16 13.28 14.76 13.52
CA GLU A 16 13.11 15.69 14.65
C GLU A 16 11.94 16.65 14.40
N LYS A 17 11.80 17.17 13.19
CA LYS A 17 10.74 18.11 12.83
C LYS A 17 9.37 17.45 12.70
N VAL A 18 9.30 16.29 12.03
CA VAL A 18 8.07 15.54 11.76
C VAL A 18 8.34 14.05 11.91
N PRO A 19 8.16 13.48 13.12
CA PRO A 19 8.49 12.08 13.43
C PRO A 19 7.43 11.09 12.93
N ILE A 20 7.13 11.12 11.63
CA ILE A 20 6.22 10.21 10.94
C ILE A 20 7.03 9.31 10.00
N ALA A 21 6.86 7.99 10.13
CA ALA A 21 7.39 6.99 9.22
C ALA A 21 6.27 6.38 8.38
N TYR A 22 6.48 6.25 7.07
CA TYR A 22 5.58 5.56 6.15
C TYR A 22 6.24 4.29 5.64
N ILE A 23 5.57 3.16 5.76
CA ILE A 23 5.98 1.85 5.26
C ILE A 23 4.98 1.44 4.19
N PRO A 24 5.30 1.61 2.89
CA PRO A 24 4.50 1.04 1.81
C PRO A 24 4.70 -0.47 1.78
N TRP A 25 3.59 -1.24 1.82
CA TRP A 25 3.63 -2.69 1.91
C TRP A 25 2.73 -3.33 0.86
N GLY A 26 3.28 -4.20 0.04
CA GLY A 26 2.58 -4.96 -0.97
C GLY A 26 3.10 -6.39 -1.09
N ALA A 27 2.85 -7.00 -2.24
CA ALA A 27 3.27 -8.36 -2.56
C ALA A 27 4.00 -8.42 -3.92
N HIS A 28 4.61 -9.57 -4.21
CA HIS A 28 4.98 -9.98 -5.56
C HIS A 28 3.83 -10.83 -6.08
N GLU A 29 2.95 -10.27 -6.88
CA GLU A 29 1.69 -10.92 -7.19
C GLU A 29 1.24 -10.70 -8.63
N TRP A 30 0.53 -11.69 -9.17
CA TRP A 30 -0.15 -11.59 -10.45
C TRP A 30 -1.28 -10.56 -10.40
N HIS A 31 -1.28 -9.61 -11.34
CA HIS A 31 -2.30 -8.58 -11.50
C HIS A 31 -2.78 -8.49 -12.95
N GLY A 32 -3.19 -9.64 -13.51
CA GLY A 32 -3.53 -9.75 -14.91
C GLY A 32 -2.30 -9.63 -15.82
N VAL A 33 -2.53 -9.78 -17.12
CA VAL A 33 -1.45 -9.66 -18.13
C VAL A 33 -1.10 -8.22 -18.49
N HIS A 34 -1.89 -7.27 -18.02
CA HIS A 34 -1.83 -5.85 -18.37
C HIS A 34 -1.11 -4.97 -17.34
N ASN A 35 -0.93 -5.46 -16.13
CA ASN A 35 -0.27 -4.76 -15.02
C ASN A 35 1.07 -5.40 -14.63
N PRO A 36 1.97 -4.66 -13.98
CA PRO A 36 3.22 -5.21 -13.49
C PRO A 36 3.00 -6.08 -12.23
N LEU A 37 3.86 -7.11 -12.05
CA LEU A 37 3.83 -8.02 -10.88
C LEU A 37 4.09 -7.32 -9.52
N GLY A 38 4.62 -6.12 -9.54
CA GLY A 38 4.87 -5.30 -8.35
C GLY A 38 3.80 -4.26 -8.06
N LEU A 39 2.63 -4.34 -8.69
CA LEU A 39 1.57 -3.33 -8.65
C LEU A 39 1.26 -2.86 -7.22
N ASP A 40 0.97 -3.79 -6.32
CA ASP A 40 0.63 -3.50 -4.91
C ASP A 40 1.59 -2.54 -4.25
N THR A 41 2.86 -2.86 -4.38
CA THR A 41 3.93 -2.12 -3.72
C THR A 41 4.24 -0.81 -4.43
N LEU A 42 4.17 -0.77 -5.76
CA LEU A 42 4.39 0.42 -6.56
C LEU A 42 3.33 1.49 -6.25
N LYS A 43 2.04 1.12 -6.25
CA LYS A 43 0.97 2.07 -5.91
C LYS A 43 1.04 2.52 -4.45
N ALA A 44 1.27 1.59 -3.50
CA ALA A 44 1.42 1.94 -2.08
C ALA A 44 2.58 2.91 -1.85
N HIS A 45 3.72 2.71 -2.55
CA HIS A 45 4.86 3.60 -2.45
C HIS A 45 4.55 5.01 -2.97
N ALA A 46 3.93 5.12 -4.13
CA ALA A 46 3.54 6.41 -4.70
C ALA A 46 2.51 7.15 -3.82
N GLN A 47 1.53 6.43 -3.29
CA GLN A 47 0.53 6.95 -2.37
C GLN A 47 1.15 7.41 -1.03
N CYS A 48 2.09 6.64 -0.44
CA CYS A 48 2.84 7.07 0.75
C CYS A 48 3.64 8.35 0.49
N GLN A 49 4.22 8.51 -0.70
CA GLN A 49 4.90 9.75 -1.07
C GLN A 49 3.94 10.93 -1.13
N ALA A 50 2.73 10.74 -1.66
CA ALA A 50 1.69 11.78 -1.69
C ALA A 50 1.25 12.17 -0.27
N LEU A 51 1.00 11.20 0.61
CA LEU A 51 0.69 11.50 2.02
C LEU A 51 1.84 12.24 2.72
N CYS A 52 3.08 11.82 2.48
CA CYS A 52 4.27 12.46 3.03
C CYS A 52 4.48 13.89 2.49
N ALA A 53 4.04 14.20 1.27
CA ALA A 53 4.10 15.55 0.73
C ALA A 53 3.21 16.52 1.53
N GLU A 54 2.06 16.07 2.02
CA GLU A 54 1.12 16.85 2.80
C GLU A 54 1.47 16.95 4.29
N THR A 55 1.97 15.86 4.87
CA THR A 55 2.19 15.76 6.32
C THR A 55 3.63 15.98 6.75
N GLY A 56 4.57 15.82 5.84
CA GLY A 56 5.99 15.64 6.16
C GLY A 56 6.31 14.20 6.60
N GLY A 57 7.52 14.01 7.13
CA GLY A 57 8.01 12.71 7.60
C GLY A 57 8.88 11.97 6.56
N VAL A 58 9.05 10.68 6.74
CA VAL A 58 9.96 9.82 5.97
C VAL A 58 9.22 8.63 5.39
N VAL A 59 9.30 8.45 4.09
CA VAL A 59 8.85 7.24 3.38
C VAL A 59 10.01 6.27 3.30
N PHE A 60 9.84 5.09 3.89
CA PHE A 60 10.84 4.01 3.87
C PHE A 60 10.77 3.21 2.57
N PRO A 61 11.84 2.46 2.23
CA PRO A 61 11.83 1.58 1.08
C PRO A 61 10.65 0.63 1.11
N PRO A 62 10.01 0.37 -0.04
CA PRO A 62 8.81 -0.45 -0.11
C PRO A 62 9.08 -1.92 0.24
N VAL A 63 8.11 -2.57 0.90
CA VAL A 63 8.17 -3.97 1.32
C VAL A 63 7.37 -4.83 0.35
N TYR A 64 8.05 -5.80 -0.29
CA TYR A 64 7.46 -6.78 -1.20
C TYR A 64 7.33 -8.14 -0.50
N CYS A 65 6.60 -8.22 0.59
CA CYS A 65 6.48 -9.45 1.38
C CYS A 65 5.00 -9.67 1.73
N GLY A 66 4.31 -10.44 0.89
CA GLY A 66 2.89 -10.72 1.03
C GLY A 66 2.57 -12.21 1.10
N PHE A 67 1.41 -12.56 1.64
CA PHE A 67 0.80 -13.87 1.61
C PHE A 67 -0.72 -13.74 1.45
N ASP A 68 -1.41 -14.85 1.29
CA ASP A 68 -2.83 -14.86 0.92
C ASP A 68 -3.04 -14.21 -0.45
N THR A 69 -2.19 -14.62 -1.40
CA THR A 69 -2.07 -14.06 -2.74
C THR A 69 -2.88 -14.85 -3.77
N MET A 70 -2.92 -14.37 -5.01
CA MET A 70 -3.54 -15.05 -6.15
C MET A 70 -2.95 -16.45 -6.41
N LYS A 71 -1.75 -16.75 -5.94
CA LYS A 71 -1.17 -18.09 -6.01
C LYS A 71 -1.94 -19.09 -5.16
N THR A 72 -2.20 -18.76 -3.91
CA THR A 72 -2.98 -19.62 -3.00
C THR A 72 -4.47 -19.58 -3.29
N TYR A 73 -4.97 -18.45 -3.75
CA TYR A 73 -6.40 -18.26 -4.01
C TYR A 73 -6.85 -18.92 -5.33
N LYS A 74 -6.11 -18.74 -6.44
CA LYS A 74 -6.48 -19.21 -7.78
C LYS A 74 -5.39 -19.97 -8.52
N GLY A 75 -4.21 -20.17 -7.91
CA GLY A 75 -3.11 -20.91 -8.51
C GLY A 75 -2.30 -20.14 -9.56
N PHE A 76 -2.40 -18.81 -9.62
CA PHE A 76 -1.60 -18.00 -10.55
C PHE A 76 -0.12 -18.08 -10.22
N ASP A 77 0.68 -18.35 -11.25
CA ASP A 77 2.15 -18.32 -11.19
C ASP A 77 2.70 -16.87 -11.13
N CYS A 78 3.99 -16.68 -11.31
CA CYS A 78 4.67 -15.38 -11.22
C CYS A 78 4.38 -14.64 -9.90
N THR A 79 3.96 -15.36 -8.86
CA THR A 79 3.56 -14.86 -7.56
C THR A 79 4.42 -15.50 -6.46
N LEU A 80 4.97 -14.70 -5.56
CA LEU A 80 5.73 -15.20 -4.40
C LEU A 80 4.86 -15.16 -3.14
N GLU A 81 4.59 -16.33 -2.60
CA GLU A 81 3.82 -16.51 -1.36
C GLU A 81 4.76 -16.63 -0.17
N PHE A 82 4.75 -15.65 0.73
CA PHE A 82 5.49 -15.72 1.99
C PHE A 82 4.63 -16.38 3.08
N SER A 83 5.24 -16.80 4.18
CA SER A 83 4.46 -17.30 5.31
C SER A 83 3.89 -16.14 6.13
N ARG A 84 2.75 -16.40 6.79
CA ARG A 84 2.14 -15.46 7.74
C ARG A 84 3.13 -15.01 8.82
N GLU A 85 3.91 -15.96 9.34
CA GLU A 85 4.93 -15.72 10.37
C GLU A 85 6.04 -14.79 9.87
N CYS A 86 6.47 -14.96 8.62
CA CYS A 86 7.47 -14.09 8.00
C CYS A 86 6.96 -12.64 7.93
N VAL A 87 5.72 -12.43 7.46
CA VAL A 87 5.09 -11.11 7.37
C VAL A 87 4.93 -10.49 8.77
N LYS A 88 4.41 -11.26 9.74
CA LYS A 88 4.26 -10.78 11.13
C LYS A 88 5.61 -10.41 11.76
N GLN A 89 6.63 -11.26 11.57
CA GLN A 89 7.95 -10.98 12.13
C GLN A 89 8.57 -9.73 11.50
N LEU A 90 8.47 -9.57 10.20
CA LEU A 90 8.98 -8.39 9.51
C LEU A 90 8.27 -7.11 9.97
N ALA A 91 6.94 -7.16 10.15
CA ALA A 91 6.18 -6.04 10.68
C ALA A 91 6.62 -5.66 12.10
N ARG A 92 6.81 -6.65 13.00
CA ARG A 92 7.32 -6.42 14.36
C ARG A 92 8.70 -5.74 14.34
N GLU A 93 9.61 -6.20 13.47
CA GLU A 93 10.94 -5.62 13.36
C GLU A 93 10.89 -4.16 12.88
N TYR A 94 10.08 -3.84 11.87
CA TYR A 94 9.90 -2.46 11.44
C TYR A 94 9.35 -1.58 12.56
N LEU A 95 8.28 -2.00 13.22
CA LEU A 95 7.65 -1.21 14.28
C LEU A 95 8.62 -0.96 15.44
N ARG A 96 9.34 -1.99 15.90
CA ARG A 96 10.31 -1.87 16.97
C ARG A 96 11.45 -0.91 16.60
N ASN A 97 12.10 -1.14 15.46
CA ASN A 97 13.25 -0.32 15.05
C ASN A 97 12.85 1.14 14.80
N LEU A 98 11.68 1.40 14.22
CA LEU A 98 11.23 2.77 14.00
C LEU A 98 10.84 3.49 15.31
N ALA A 99 10.28 2.77 16.26
CA ALA A 99 10.03 3.32 17.59
C ALA A 99 11.34 3.63 18.33
N ASP A 100 12.33 2.73 18.27
CA ASP A 100 13.67 2.93 18.83
C ASP A 100 14.41 4.10 18.18
N GLU A 101 14.18 4.32 16.86
CA GLU A 101 14.66 5.51 16.13
C GLU A 101 13.97 6.82 16.55
N GLY A 102 12.90 6.75 17.35
CA GLY A 102 12.20 7.91 17.89
C GLY A 102 11.04 8.43 17.06
N PHE A 103 10.56 7.68 16.07
CA PHE A 103 9.30 8.02 15.39
C PHE A 103 8.13 8.00 16.38
N LYS A 104 7.17 8.90 16.17
CA LYS A 104 5.95 9.02 16.98
C LYS A 104 4.74 8.42 16.30
N VAL A 105 4.73 8.41 14.99
CA VAL A 105 3.68 7.80 14.18
C VAL A 105 4.32 6.91 13.12
N ILE A 106 3.84 5.68 13.02
CA ILE A 106 4.23 4.73 11.96
C ILE A 106 2.98 4.37 11.17
N VAL A 107 3.02 4.65 9.88
CA VAL A 107 1.92 4.35 8.94
C VAL A 107 2.34 3.18 8.07
N ILE A 108 1.66 2.04 8.20
CA ILE A 108 1.80 0.91 7.28
C ILE A 108 0.63 0.97 6.30
N MET A 109 0.91 1.33 5.06
CA MET A 109 -0.12 1.34 4.02
C MET A 109 0.00 0.10 3.15
N MET A 110 -1.04 -0.72 3.20
CA MET A 110 -1.09 -2.01 2.51
C MET A 110 -1.71 -1.83 1.12
N GLY A 111 -0.93 -2.08 0.09
CA GLY A 111 -1.41 -2.16 -1.28
C GLY A 111 -1.92 -3.55 -1.66
N HIS A 112 -1.51 -4.58 -0.92
CA HIS A 112 -1.98 -5.95 -1.10
C HIS A 112 -3.24 -6.22 -0.27
N TYR A 113 -4.25 -6.86 -0.89
CA TYR A 113 -5.59 -6.98 -0.31
C TYR A 113 -5.95 -8.37 0.21
N GLY A 114 -5.02 -9.32 0.27
CA GLY A 114 -5.23 -10.61 0.92
C GLY A 114 -5.82 -10.42 2.33
N GLY A 115 -6.99 -11.02 2.59
CA GLY A 115 -7.72 -10.77 3.84
C GLY A 115 -6.95 -11.21 5.09
N GLU A 116 -6.29 -12.37 5.02
CA GLU A 116 -5.47 -12.87 6.12
C GLU A 116 -4.14 -12.10 6.24
N HIS A 117 -3.60 -11.56 5.13
CA HIS A 117 -2.45 -10.67 5.13
C HIS A 117 -2.74 -9.38 5.90
N GLN A 118 -3.85 -8.72 5.59
CA GLN A 118 -4.28 -7.50 6.27
C GLN A 118 -4.47 -7.74 7.78
N LYS A 119 -5.17 -8.82 8.16
CA LYS A 119 -5.38 -9.20 9.55
C LYS A 119 -4.07 -9.43 10.30
N ALA A 120 -3.10 -10.13 9.68
CA ALA A 120 -1.83 -10.41 10.31
C ALA A 120 -1.04 -9.14 10.64
N ILE A 121 -1.00 -8.16 9.74
CA ILE A 121 -0.35 -6.86 9.99
C ILE A 121 -1.12 -6.07 11.05
N GLN A 122 -2.46 -6.04 10.98
CA GLN A 122 -3.30 -5.35 11.96
C GLN A 122 -3.18 -5.95 13.37
N GLU A 123 -3.06 -7.28 13.51
CA GLU A 123 -2.78 -7.94 14.78
C GLU A 123 -1.45 -7.46 15.38
N VAL A 124 -0.38 -7.43 14.58
CA VAL A 124 0.94 -6.95 15.03
C VAL A 124 0.87 -5.47 15.45
N VAL A 125 0.15 -4.65 14.70
CA VAL A 125 -0.04 -3.24 15.05
C VAL A 125 -0.85 -3.08 16.35
N ALA A 126 -1.86 -3.91 16.57
CA ALA A 126 -2.65 -3.89 17.81
C ALA A 126 -1.78 -4.31 19.02
N GLU A 127 -1.00 -5.40 18.88
CA GLU A 127 -0.02 -5.84 19.89
C GLU A 127 0.99 -4.71 20.23
N PHE A 128 1.55 -4.07 19.21
CA PHE A 128 2.51 -2.97 19.35
C PHE A 128 1.89 -1.77 20.07
N ASN A 129 0.72 -1.32 19.64
CA ASN A 129 0.04 -0.17 20.25
C ASN A 129 -0.37 -0.43 21.71
N GLY A 130 -0.67 -1.67 22.06
CA GLY A 130 -0.96 -2.07 23.45
C GLY A 130 0.26 -2.06 24.37
N SER A 131 1.47 -2.15 23.81
CA SER A 131 2.72 -2.21 24.59
C SER A 131 3.53 -0.89 24.58
N GLN A 132 3.17 0.08 23.73
CA GLN A 132 3.92 1.31 23.50
C GLN A 132 3.12 2.56 23.87
N ASN A 133 3.75 3.46 24.65
CA ASN A 133 3.15 4.73 25.02
C ASN A 133 3.72 5.93 24.25
N ALA A 134 4.92 5.81 23.67
CA ALA A 134 5.64 6.92 23.00
C ALA A 134 5.46 6.96 21.48
N CYS A 135 5.07 5.85 20.86
CA CYS A 135 4.84 5.70 19.42
C CYS A 135 3.48 5.05 19.18
N ILE A 136 2.83 5.38 18.07
CA ILE A 136 1.59 4.74 17.65
C ILE A 136 1.72 4.30 16.18
N ALA A 137 1.24 3.11 15.87
CA ALA A 137 1.18 2.60 14.53
C ALA A 137 -0.26 2.59 14.01
N TRP A 138 -0.43 2.83 12.70
CA TRP A 138 -1.68 2.67 11.99
C TRP A 138 -1.43 1.89 10.70
N ALA A 139 -2.09 0.74 10.58
CA ALA A 139 -2.06 -0.09 9.38
C ALA A 139 -3.43 -0.12 8.73
N PHE A 140 -3.49 0.15 7.44
CA PHE A 140 -4.74 0.13 6.67
C PHE A 140 -4.47 -0.22 5.19
N PRO A 141 -5.41 -0.92 4.53
CA PRO A 141 -5.37 -1.06 3.07
C PRO A 141 -5.71 0.28 2.43
N ASP A 142 -5.04 0.60 1.33
CA ASP A 142 -5.13 1.91 0.69
C ASP A 142 -6.55 2.27 0.20
N TYR A 143 -7.40 1.27 -0.05
CA TYR A 143 -8.80 1.49 -0.40
C TYR A 143 -9.71 1.84 0.80
N GLU A 144 -9.30 1.57 2.03
CA GLU A 144 -10.17 1.80 3.21
C GLU A 144 -10.62 3.27 3.33
N PRO A 145 -9.76 4.26 3.15
CA PRO A 145 -10.19 5.67 3.18
C PRO A 145 -10.98 6.13 1.96
N THR A 146 -11.07 5.32 0.90
CA THR A 146 -11.64 5.75 -0.40
C THR A 146 -12.92 5.02 -0.81
N LYS A 147 -13.19 3.85 -0.21
CA LYS A 147 -14.27 2.93 -0.63
C LYS A 147 -15.66 3.56 -0.59
N ASP A 148 -15.94 4.40 0.40
CA ASP A 148 -17.26 5.01 0.58
C ASP A 148 -17.47 6.26 -0.30
N GLU A 149 -16.43 6.69 -1.01
CA GLU A 149 -16.46 7.80 -1.97
C GLU A 149 -16.30 7.34 -3.44
N GLY A 150 -16.66 6.08 -3.73
CA GLY A 150 -16.71 5.56 -5.11
C GLY A 150 -15.38 5.05 -5.67
N PHE A 151 -14.38 4.85 -4.81
CA PHE A 151 -13.11 4.24 -5.20
C PHE A 151 -12.80 3.04 -4.29
N PRO A 152 -13.51 1.89 -4.50
CA PRO A 152 -13.31 0.67 -3.72
C PRO A 152 -12.02 -0.05 -4.11
N GLY A 153 -11.55 -0.95 -3.24
CA GLY A 153 -10.52 -1.92 -3.59
C GLY A 153 -11.04 -2.94 -4.61
N ASP A 154 -10.17 -3.36 -5.51
CA ASP A 154 -10.41 -4.45 -6.44
C ASP A 154 -9.11 -5.26 -6.59
N HIS A 155 -9.02 -6.23 -7.51
CA HIS A 155 -7.76 -6.90 -7.82
C HIS A 155 -7.50 -6.80 -9.31
N ALA A 156 -6.49 -6.05 -9.69
CA ALA A 156 -6.14 -5.76 -11.09
C ALA A 156 -7.30 -5.17 -11.92
N GLY A 157 -8.37 -4.75 -11.26
CA GLY A 157 -9.55 -4.16 -11.88
C GLY A 157 -9.40 -2.66 -12.17
N ALA A 158 -10.53 -2.00 -12.29
CA ALA A 158 -10.56 -0.59 -12.69
C ALA A 158 -9.86 0.35 -11.69
N SER A 159 -9.96 0.08 -10.37
CA SER A 159 -9.40 0.97 -9.37
C SER A 159 -7.87 0.87 -9.31
N GLU A 160 -7.34 -0.34 -9.16
CA GLU A 160 -5.89 -0.56 -9.13
C GLU A 160 -5.21 -0.18 -10.44
N THR A 161 -5.80 -0.60 -11.58
CA THR A 161 -5.28 -0.22 -12.90
C THR A 161 -5.31 1.29 -13.10
N SER A 162 -6.32 1.99 -12.58
CA SER A 162 -6.37 3.46 -12.63
C SER A 162 -5.26 4.12 -11.83
N LEU A 163 -4.95 3.61 -10.64
CA LEU A 163 -3.81 4.10 -9.86
C LEU A 163 -2.50 3.88 -10.61
N MET A 164 -2.31 2.71 -11.23
CA MET A 164 -1.13 2.45 -12.04
C MET A 164 -1.05 3.36 -13.26
N LEU A 165 -2.14 3.58 -13.98
CA LEU A 165 -2.19 4.53 -15.10
C LEU A 165 -1.86 5.97 -14.66
N HIS A 166 -2.19 6.33 -13.42
CA HIS A 166 -1.85 7.64 -12.87
C HIS A 166 -0.37 7.76 -12.47
N PHE A 167 0.18 6.74 -11.81
CA PHE A 167 1.55 6.80 -11.27
C PHE A 167 2.61 6.28 -12.24
N HIS A 168 2.29 5.26 -13.02
CA HIS A 168 3.21 4.48 -13.85
C HIS A 168 2.54 4.04 -15.15
N PRO A 169 2.04 4.97 -15.99
CA PRO A 169 1.32 4.63 -17.22
C PRO A 169 2.15 3.76 -18.17
N GLU A 170 3.47 3.88 -18.13
CA GLU A 170 4.39 3.09 -18.94
C GLU A 170 4.44 1.59 -18.57
N LEU A 171 3.89 1.22 -17.43
CA LEU A 171 3.85 -0.18 -16.95
C LEU A 171 2.49 -0.86 -17.22
N VAL A 172 1.51 -0.16 -17.76
CA VAL A 172 0.16 -0.69 -18.03
C VAL A 172 -0.06 -0.85 -19.51
N ASP A 173 -0.48 -2.05 -19.94
CA ASP A 173 -0.80 -2.34 -21.34
C ASP A 173 -2.14 -3.07 -21.45
N LEU A 174 -3.22 -2.32 -21.51
CA LEU A 174 -4.59 -2.85 -21.63
C LEU A 174 -4.84 -3.64 -22.92
N SER A 175 -3.99 -3.48 -23.95
CA SER A 175 -4.14 -4.22 -25.21
C SER A 175 -3.82 -5.71 -25.08
N ARG A 176 -3.13 -6.12 -24.00
CA ARG A 176 -2.84 -7.52 -23.70
C ARG A 176 -4.04 -8.31 -23.21
N LEU A 177 -5.06 -7.63 -22.70
CA LEU A 177 -6.29 -8.29 -22.28
C LEU A 177 -7.07 -8.85 -23.46
N ALA A 178 -7.73 -10.01 -23.26
CA ALA A 178 -8.61 -10.59 -24.26
C ALA A 178 -9.69 -9.58 -24.69
N GLN A 179 -9.88 -9.40 -26.00
CA GLN A 179 -10.79 -8.38 -26.54
C GLN A 179 -12.19 -8.93 -26.85
N ASP A 180 -12.36 -10.23 -26.83
CA ASP A 180 -13.56 -10.98 -27.23
C ASP A 180 -14.43 -11.45 -26.06
N ARG A 181 -13.94 -11.24 -24.81
CA ARG A 181 -14.67 -11.58 -23.58
C ARG A 181 -14.35 -10.60 -22.44
N GLU A 182 -15.21 -10.57 -21.44
CA GLU A 182 -14.89 -9.88 -20.17
C GLU A 182 -13.85 -10.64 -19.37
N PRO A 183 -12.92 -9.93 -18.72
CA PRO A 183 -11.94 -10.57 -17.84
C PRO A 183 -12.60 -11.10 -16.55
N THR A 184 -12.06 -12.19 -16.02
CA THR A 184 -12.56 -12.83 -14.80
C THR A 184 -11.45 -13.06 -13.79
N ILE A 185 -11.85 -13.27 -12.54
CA ILE A 185 -10.89 -13.62 -11.49
C ILE A 185 -10.30 -15.01 -11.69
N GLU A 186 -11.07 -15.92 -12.31
CA GLU A 186 -10.68 -17.32 -12.54
C GLU A 186 -9.64 -17.46 -13.67
N GLU A 187 -9.84 -16.75 -14.77
CA GLU A 187 -9.03 -16.92 -15.98
C GLU A 187 -7.91 -15.89 -16.09
N ASP A 188 -8.18 -14.66 -15.65
CA ASP A 188 -7.27 -13.53 -15.83
C ASP A 188 -6.63 -13.05 -14.52
N GLY A 189 -7.17 -13.46 -13.37
CA GLY A 189 -6.82 -12.92 -12.08
C GLY A 189 -7.24 -11.45 -11.96
N ILE A 190 -8.41 -11.10 -12.47
CA ILE A 190 -8.95 -9.74 -12.44
C ILE A 190 -10.29 -9.76 -11.72
N GLY A 191 -10.36 -9.05 -10.60
CA GLY A 191 -11.57 -8.85 -9.81
C GLY A 191 -12.02 -7.40 -9.79
N GLY A 192 -13.33 -7.17 -9.90
CA GLY A 192 -13.90 -5.83 -9.95
C GLY A 192 -14.38 -5.44 -11.36
N LEU A 193 -14.44 -4.13 -11.62
CA LEU A 193 -14.89 -3.64 -12.94
C LEU A 193 -13.79 -3.85 -13.99
N ASP A 194 -14.23 -4.15 -15.21
CA ASP A 194 -13.34 -4.32 -16.37
C ASP A 194 -12.44 -3.10 -16.57
N PRO A 195 -11.10 -3.26 -16.45
CA PRO A 195 -10.18 -2.13 -16.56
C PRO A 195 -10.12 -1.53 -17.96
N ARG A 196 -10.47 -2.28 -19.03
CA ARG A 196 -10.46 -1.77 -20.43
C ARG A 196 -11.41 -0.61 -20.65
N THR A 197 -12.53 -0.60 -19.93
CA THR A 197 -13.60 0.40 -20.10
C THR A 197 -13.77 1.31 -18.88
N ASN A 198 -13.25 0.93 -17.73
CA ASN A 198 -13.48 1.66 -16.47
C ASN A 198 -12.21 2.21 -15.82
N ALA A 199 -11.01 1.84 -16.30
CA ALA A 199 -9.77 2.39 -15.78
C ALA A 199 -9.31 3.62 -16.56
N SER A 200 -8.77 4.61 -15.85
CA SER A 200 -8.12 5.78 -16.45
C SER A 200 -7.18 6.47 -15.44
N ALA A 201 -6.18 7.18 -15.96
CA ALA A 201 -5.30 8.01 -15.12
C ALA A 201 -6.08 9.08 -14.34
N GLU A 202 -7.16 9.62 -14.91
CA GLU A 202 -8.06 10.57 -14.24
C GLU A 202 -8.74 9.95 -13.04
N ARG A 203 -9.30 8.74 -13.19
CA ARG A 203 -9.90 7.98 -12.08
C ARG A 203 -8.86 7.68 -11.00
N GLY A 204 -7.63 7.32 -11.37
CA GLY A 204 -6.54 7.09 -10.43
C GLY A 204 -6.15 8.36 -9.66
N ARG A 205 -6.11 9.51 -10.34
CA ARG A 205 -5.88 10.82 -9.72
C ARG A 205 -6.98 11.15 -8.70
N GLU A 206 -8.23 10.89 -9.03
CA GLU A 206 -9.34 11.12 -8.11
C GLU A 206 -9.27 10.19 -6.89
N GLY A 207 -8.97 8.88 -7.07
CA GLY A 207 -8.73 7.94 -5.98
C GLY A 207 -7.63 8.43 -5.03
N LEU A 208 -6.50 8.90 -5.58
CA LEU A 208 -5.42 9.50 -4.78
C LEU A 208 -5.90 10.75 -4.00
N ARG A 209 -6.66 11.63 -4.66
CA ARG A 209 -7.20 12.83 -4.02
C ARG A 209 -8.10 12.49 -2.83
N ILE A 210 -8.95 11.48 -2.96
CA ILE A 210 -9.82 11.00 -1.88
C ILE A 210 -8.97 10.40 -0.75
N LEU A 211 -7.99 9.56 -1.08
CA LEU A 211 -7.06 9.00 -0.09
C LEU A 211 -6.39 10.10 0.74
N VAL A 212 -5.80 11.09 0.09
CA VAL A 212 -5.12 12.21 0.75
C VAL A 212 -6.08 13.00 1.64
N LYS A 213 -7.26 13.35 1.11
CA LYS A 213 -8.32 14.06 1.84
C LYS A 213 -8.68 13.36 3.16
N ASN A 214 -8.79 12.04 3.15
CA ASN A 214 -9.30 11.27 4.29
C ASN A 214 -8.19 10.76 5.23
N ALA A 215 -7.02 10.38 4.71
CA ALA A 215 -5.93 9.84 5.53
C ALA A 215 -5.08 10.93 6.21
N VAL A 216 -4.82 12.06 5.57
CA VAL A 216 -3.99 13.14 6.14
C VAL A 216 -4.51 13.66 7.49
N PRO A 217 -5.80 13.99 7.66
CA PRO A 217 -6.31 14.45 8.96
C PRO A 217 -6.10 13.41 10.06
N ARG A 218 -6.26 12.12 9.74
CA ARG A 218 -6.05 11.02 10.69
C ARG A 218 -4.59 10.91 11.11
N ILE A 219 -3.65 10.99 10.17
CA ILE A 219 -2.21 10.95 10.45
C ILE A 219 -1.80 12.12 11.36
N LEU A 220 -2.25 13.33 11.05
CA LEU A 220 -1.97 14.52 11.86
C LEU A 220 -2.62 14.45 13.25
N GLU A 221 -3.79 13.85 13.37
CA GLU A 221 -4.43 13.59 14.65
C GLU A 221 -3.59 12.65 15.52
N LEU A 222 -3.10 11.53 14.92
CA LEU A 222 -2.22 10.60 15.61
C LEU A 222 -0.95 11.28 16.11
N LEU A 223 -0.35 12.15 15.30
CA LEU A 223 0.85 12.91 15.69
C LEU A 223 0.58 13.85 16.85
N ARG A 224 -0.56 14.57 16.86
CA ARG A 224 -0.92 15.49 17.95
C ARG A 224 -1.14 14.82 19.30
N ARG A 225 -1.42 13.53 19.31
CA ARG A 225 -1.64 12.74 20.52
C ARG A 225 -0.33 12.22 21.15
N ARG A 226 0.84 12.51 20.53
CA ARG A 226 2.18 12.01 20.93
C ARG A 226 3.17 13.17 21.13
#